data_38c81287e8e0a8323e36c91a08b99f77
#
_entry.id   38c81287e8e0a8323e36c91a08b99f77
#
_cell.length_a   1.000
_cell.length_b   1.000
_cell.length_c   1.000
_cell.angle_alpha   90.00
_cell.angle_beta   90.00
_cell.angle_gamma   90.00
#
_symmetry.space_group_name_H-M   'P 1'
#
loop_
_entity.id
_entity.type
_entity.pdbx_description
1 polymer ?
#
loop_
_entity_poly.entity_id
_entity_poly.type
_entity_poly.pdbx_seq_one_letter_code
_entity_poly.pdbx_strand_id
1 'polypeptide(L)'
;VAAANLALFTEAERRLTEANDSPAGEACARAIAWYLAMARRSQGNESAAVALLEWLQTTHPEPKVAAALKDPSYRLKTTTAEQIASRADPWDPGSVVTDNSGRERLLAEAQAELDRQIGLTRVKNQIERYRAATLMARVRAAKGMKVAQPSKHMIFTGPPGTGKTTIARVVANILAGLGVIAEPKLVETSRKDFVAEYEGQSAVKTAKTIDQALGGVLFIDEAYALVQERDGRTDPFGQEALDTLLARMENDRDRLVVIIAGYSSDIDRLLETNEGLRSRFATRIEFDTYSPEELLEIANVIAAADDSALTAEAAENFLQAAKQLEQRMLRGRRALDVAGNGRYARQLVEASEQCRDMRLAQVLDIDTLDEDRLREINGSDMAEAIAAVHAHLNMRE
;
A
#
# COMPACT_ATOMS: atom_id res chain seq x y z
N VAL A 1 -32.28 -16.50 15.88
CA VAL A 1 -31.19 -16.73 14.88
C VAL A 1 -30.95 -15.45 14.07
N ALA A 2 -31.96 -14.94 13.33
CA ALA A 2 -31.78 -13.75 12.48
C ALA A 2 -31.22 -12.54 13.26
N ALA A 3 -31.81 -12.23 14.42
CA ALA A 3 -31.35 -11.12 15.27
C ALA A 3 -29.88 -11.29 15.72
N ALA A 4 -29.45 -12.52 16.05
CA ALA A 4 -28.07 -12.79 16.43
C ALA A 4 -27.09 -12.56 15.26
N ASN A 5 -27.48 -12.96 14.05
CA ASN A 5 -26.69 -12.75 12.84
C ASN A 5 -26.63 -11.27 12.40
N LEU A 6 -27.59 -10.46 12.85
CA LEU A 6 -27.64 -8.99 12.66
C LEU A 6 -26.95 -8.22 13.79
N ALA A 7 -26.22 -8.89 14.68
CA ALA A 7 -25.61 -8.29 15.87
C ALA A 7 -26.60 -7.64 16.87
N LEU A 8 -27.90 -7.93 16.75
CA LEU A 8 -28.93 -7.48 17.69
C LEU A 8 -28.99 -8.44 18.89
N PHE A 9 -27.90 -8.51 19.65
CA PHE A 9 -27.69 -9.58 20.66
C PHE A 9 -28.68 -9.55 21.79
N THR A 10 -29.10 -8.38 22.26
CA THR A 10 -30.12 -8.24 23.32
C THR A 10 -31.48 -8.79 22.86
N GLU A 11 -31.91 -8.44 21.67
CA GLU A 11 -33.15 -8.96 21.08
C GLU A 11 -33.03 -10.45 20.75
N ALA A 12 -31.87 -10.90 20.31
CA ALA A 12 -31.60 -12.30 20.06
C ALA A 12 -31.70 -13.13 21.34
N GLU A 13 -31.12 -12.66 22.46
CA GLU A 13 -31.21 -13.31 23.75
C GLU A 13 -32.64 -13.42 24.23
N ARG A 14 -33.39 -12.30 24.22
CA ARG A 14 -34.80 -12.28 24.62
C ARG A 14 -35.64 -13.31 23.87
N ARG A 15 -35.56 -13.28 22.51
CA ARG A 15 -36.34 -14.19 21.67
C ARG A 15 -35.89 -15.66 21.73
N LEU A 16 -34.60 -15.90 21.93
CA LEU A 16 -34.09 -17.27 22.07
C LEU A 16 -34.49 -17.86 23.43
N THR A 17 -34.55 -17.07 24.49
CA THR A 17 -35.06 -17.49 25.81
C THR A 17 -36.56 -17.79 25.74
N GLU A 18 -37.36 -16.91 25.14
CA GLU A 18 -38.80 -17.16 24.89
C GLU A 18 -39.03 -18.45 24.06
N ALA A 19 -38.22 -18.68 23.04
CA ALA A 19 -38.31 -19.87 22.22
C ALA A 19 -37.91 -21.16 22.97
N ASN A 20 -36.95 -21.08 23.88
CA ASN A 20 -36.55 -22.21 24.71
C ASN A 20 -37.65 -22.68 25.68
N ASP A 21 -38.44 -21.74 26.13
CA ASP A 21 -39.53 -21.99 27.07
C ASP A 21 -40.84 -22.44 26.37
N SER A 22 -40.82 -22.55 25.02
CA SER A 22 -41.96 -22.96 24.24
C SER A 22 -41.93 -24.48 23.97
N PRO A 23 -43.11 -25.11 23.71
CA PRO A 23 -43.16 -26.54 23.35
C PRO A 23 -42.35 -26.94 22.14
N ALA A 24 -42.06 -25.99 21.24
CA ALA A 24 -41.21 -26.21 20.05
C ALA A 24 -39.72 -26.07 20.39
N GLY A 25 -39.36 -25.56 21.58
CA GLY A 25 -37.99 -25.33 22.00
C GLY A 25 -37.12 -26.57 22.05
N GLU A 26 -37.71 -27.69 22.46
CA GLU A 26 -37.00 -28.96 22.57
C GLU A 26 -36.45 -29.45 21.23
N ALA A 27 -37.23 -29.32 20.15
CA ALA A 27 -36.79 -29.67 18.80
C ALA A 27 -35.66 -28.76 18.27
N CYS A 28 -35.55 -27.56 18.79
CA CYS A 28 -34.56 -26.54 18.38
C CYS A 28 -33.46 -26.27 19.43
N ALA A 29 -33.44 -27.02 20.53
CA ALA A 29 -32.61 -26.79 21.71
C ALA A 29 -31.11 -26.55 21.37
N ARG A 30 -30.58 -27.36 20.44
CA ARG A 30 -29.22 -27.25 19.94
C ARG A 30 -28.93 -25.86 19.30
N ALA A 31 -29.80 -25.43 18.40
CA ALA A 31 -29.63 -24.16 17.71
C ALA A 31 -29.83 -22.96 18.67
N ILE A 32 -30.84 -23.07 19.56
CA ILE A 32 -31.11 -22.09 20.57
C ILE A 32 -29.89 -21.93 21.49
N ALA A 33 -29.34 -23.00 22.04
CA ALA A 33 -28.20 -22.96 22.93
C ALA A 33 -26.94 -22.38 22.25
N TRP A 34 -26.70 -22.74 20.99
CA TRP A 34 -25.57 -22.17 20.23
C TRP A 34 -25.68 -20.67 20.07
N TYR A 35 -26.80 -20.18 19.54
CA TYR A 35 -26.98 -18.75 19.28
C TYR A 35 -27.11 -17.95 20.58
N LEU A 36 -27.65 -18.53 21.65
CA LEU A 36 -27.72 -17.90 22.96
C LEU A 36 -26.32 -17.78 23.59
N ALA A 37 -25.50 -18.82 23.50
CA ALA A 37 -24.11 -18.77 23.96
C ALA A 37 -23.32 -17.67 23.24
N MET A 38 -23.44 -17.58 21.91
CA MET A 38 -22.75 -16.56 21.13
C MET A 38 -23.26 -15.14 21.40
N ALA A 39 -24.57 -14.96 21.60
CA ALA A 39 -25.15 -13.67 21.99
C ALA A 39 -24.63 -13.19 23.36
N ARG A 40 -24.63 -14.08 24.37
CA ARG A 40 -24.12 -13.78 25.73
C ARG A 40 -22.64 -13.46 25.72
N ARG A 41 -21.83 -14.22 24.95
CA ARG A 41 -20.40 -13.93 24.78
C ARG A 41 -20.16 -12.58 24.16
N SER A 42 -20.95 -12.20 23.16
CA SER A 42 -20.86 -10.87 22.52
C SER A 42 -21.26 -9.71 23.42
N GLN A 43 -22.07 -9.99 24.45
CA GLN A 43 -22.45 -9.02 25.49
C GLN A 43 -21.51 -9.01 26.68
N GLY A 44 -20.41 -9.81 26.65
CA GLY A 44 -19.43 -9.87 27.74
C GLY A 44 -19.80 -10.86 28.86
N ASN A 45 -20.91 -11.59 28.76
CA ASN A 45 -21.32 -12.61 29.72
C ASN A 45 -20.70 -13.97 29.38
N GLU A 46 -19.38 -14.06 29.57
CA GLU A 46 -18.59 -15.24 29.16
C GLU A 46 -18.94 -16.48 30.00
N SER A 47 -19.20 -16.32 31.30
CA SER A 47 -19.53 -17.47 32.17
C SER A 47 -20.80 -18.19 31.72
N ALA A 48 -21.84 -17.42 31.38
CA ALA A 48 -23.10 -17.97 30.89
C ALA A 48 -22.98 -18.53 29.45
N ALA A 49 -22.07 -17.99 28.65
CA ALA A 49 -21.78 -18.51 27.31
C ALA A 49 -21.07 -19.87 27.39
N VAL A 50 -20.03 -19.99 28.23
CA VAL A 50 -19.25 -21.22 28.42
C VAL A 50 -20.14 -22.34 28.92
N ALA A 51 -21.02 -22.11 29.91
CA ALA A 51 -21.94 -23.13 30.42
C ALA A 51 -22.81 -23.74 29.31
N LEU A 52 -23.33 -22.91 28.38
CA LEU A 52 -24.09 -23.40 27.23
C LEU A 52 -23.25 -24.15 26.22
N LEU A 53 -22.00 -23.72 26.00
CA LEU A 53 -21.07 -24.40 25.09
C LEU A 53 -20.63 -25.76 25.66
N GLU A 54 -20.40 -25.88 26.95
CA GLU A 54 -20.09 -27.14 27.64
C GLU A 54 -21.28 -28.12 27.56
N TRP A 55 -22.48 -27.61 27.77
CA TRP A 55 -23.69 -28.43 27.57
C TRP A 55 -23.81 -28.92 26.15
N LEU A 56 -23.58 -28.04 25.13
CA LEU A 56 -23.57 -28.42 23.72
C LEU A 56 -22.47 -29.46 23.41
N GLN A 57 -21.27 -29.27 23.97
CA GLN A 57 -20.15 -30.21 23.75
C GLN A 57 -20.47 -31.61 24.31
N THR A 58 -21.25 -31.69 25.39
CA THR A 58 -21.62 -32.95 26.03
C THR A 58 -22.76 -33.62 25.32
N THR A 59 -23.77 -32.84 24.92
CA THR A 59 -25.02 -33.39 24.32
C THR A 59 -25.00 -33.51 22.79
N HIS A 60 -24.31 -32.54 22.14
CA HIS A 60 -24.26 -32.43 20.68
C HIS A 60 -22.86 -31.94 20.23
N PRO A 61 -21.82 -32.79 20.32
CA PRO A 61 -20.46 -32.37 20.00
C PRO A 61 -20.33 -32.01 18.51
N GLU A 62 -19.91 -30.77 18.24
CA GLU A 62 -19.63 -30.26 16.91
C GLU A 62 -18.26 -29.54 16.88
N PRO A 63 -17.52 -29.57 15.76
CA PRO A 63 -16.21 -28.93 15.66
C PRO A 63 -16.23 -27.43 16.00
N LYS A 64 -17.31 -26.72 15.64
CA LYS A 64 -17.47 -25.29 15.96
C LYS A 64 -17.64 -25.02 17.46
N VAL A 65 -18.28 -25.93 18.20
CA VAL A 65 -18.46 -25.84 19.67
C VAL A 65 -17.11 -26.03 20.36
N ALA A 66 -16.36 -27.05 19.94
CA ALA A 66 -15.00 -27.28 20.46
C ALA A 66 -14.06 -26.12 20.15
N ALA A 67 -14.17 -25.50 18.97
CA ALA A 67 -13.39 -24.31 18.61
C ALA A 67 -13.77 -23.11 19.49
N ALA A 68 -15.06 -22.88 19.71
CA ALA A 68 -15.55 -21.80 20.54
C ALA A 68 -15.18 -21.96 22.02
N LEU A 69 -15.06 -23.19 22.53
CA LEU A 69 -14.58 -23.45 23.91
C LEU A 69 -13.09 -23.18 24.05
N LYS A 70 -12.28 -23.47 23.02
CA LYS A 70 -10.83 -23.25 23.02
C LYS A 70 -10.44 -21.78 22.84
N ASP A 71 -11.26 -21.03 22.13
CA ASP A 71 -10.96 -19.64 21.79
C ASP A 71 -12.05 -18.69 22.34
N PRO A 72 -11.77 -17.96 23.44
CA PRO A 72 -12.70 -16.98 23.99
C PRO A 72 -13.02 -15.82 23.06
N SER A 73 -12.20 -15.58 22.02
CA SER A 73 -12.44 -14.55 21.00
C SER A 73 -13.40 -14.99 19.89
N TYR A 74 -13.76 -16.26 19.84
CA TYR A 74 -14.67 -16.80 18.83
C TYR A 74 -16.03 -16.09 18.87
N ARG A 75 -16.46 -15.56 17.73
CA ARG A 75 -17.73 -14.81 17.59
C ARG A 75 -18.52 -15.33 16.39
N LEU A 76 -19.83 -15.05 16.38
CA LEU A 76 -20.65 -15.22 15.19
C LEU A 76 -20.15 -14.33 14.05
N LYS A 77 -20.19 -14.84 12.83
CA LYS A 77 -20.10 -13.99 11.64
C LYS A 77 -21.41 -13.23 11.51
N THR A 78 -21.38 -11.95 11.88
CA THR A 78 -22.55 -11.07 11.81
C THR A 78 -22.64 -10.42 10.43
N THR A 79 -23.86 -10.07 10.04
CA THR A 79 -24.17 -9.35 8.81
C THR A 79 -24.83 -8.03 9.17
N THR A 80 -24.43 -6.91 8.53
CA THR A 80 -25.07 -5.62 8.73
C THR A 80 -26.26 -5.42 7.81
N ALA A 81 -27.15 -4.49 8.14
CA ALA A 81 -28.26 -4.10 7.27
C ALA A 81 -27.76 -3.62 5.88
N GLU A 82 -26.62 -2.92 5.85
CA GLU A 82 -25.95 -2.45 4.64
C GLU A 82 -25.46 -3.64 3.80
N GLN A 83 -24.86 -4.65 4.42
CA GLN A 83 -24.44 -5.88 3.74
C GLN A 83 -25.62 -6.67 3.19
N ILE A 84 -26.77 -6.64 3.85
CA ILE A 84 -28.00 -7.27 3.32
C ILE A 84 -28.55 -6.46 2.14
N ALA A 85 -28.56 -5.13 2.26
CA ALA A 85 -29.02 -4.26 1.18
C ALA A 85 -28.14 -4.36 -0.08
N SER A 86 -26.86 -4.72 0.09
CA SER A 86 -25.93 -4.96 -1.02
C SER A 86 -26.05 -6.34 -1.68
N ARG A 87 -26.96 -7.20 -1.25
CA ARG A 87 -27.19 -8.52 -1.87
C ARG A 87 -28.17 -8.42 -3.02
N ALA A 88 -27.92 -9.19 -4.09
CA ALA A 88 -28.89 -9.34 -5.19
C ALA A 88 -30.17 -10.05 -4.72
N ASP A 89 -30.01 -11.03 -3.84
CA ASP A 89 -31.08 -11.67 -3.07
C ASP A 89 -30.78 -11.47 -1.57
N PRO A 90 -31.58 -10.66 -0.83
CA PRO A 90 -31.39 -10.42 0.59
C PRO A 90 -31.32 -11.70 1.44
N TRP A 91 -31.90 -12.78 0.98
CA TRP A 91 -31.99 -14.06 1.70
C TRP A 91 -30.85 -15.02 1.39
N ASP A 92 -30.10 -14.79 0.28
CA ASP A 92 -28.92 -15.58 -0.06
C ASP A 92 -27.64 -14.88 0.40
N PRO A 93 -26.95 -15.42 1.45
CA PRO A 93 -25.68 -14.85 1.92
C PRO A 93 -24.56 -14.84 0.85
N GLY A 94 -24.70 -15.69 -0.17
CA GLY A 94 -23.74 -15.79 -1.28
C GLY A 94 -24.04 -14.82 -2.44
N SER A 95 -25.25 -14.26 -2.48
CA SER A 95 -25.71 -13.34 -3.54
C SER A 95 -25.27 -11.89 -3.31
N VAL A 96 -24.08 -11.68 -2.76
CA VAL A 96 -23.53 -10.32 -2.65
C VAL A 96 -23.48 -9.75 -4.07
N VAL A 97 -24.31 -8.74 -4.34
CA VAL A 97 -24.01 -7.80 -5.42
C VAL A 97 -22.67 -7.21 -4.98
N THR A 98 -21.60 -7.76 -5.49
CA THR A 98 -20.33 -7.04 -5.49
C THR A 98 -20.67 -5.73 -6.16
N ASP A 99 -20.62 -4.63 -5.42
CA ASP A 99 -20.74 -3.30 -6.01
C ASP A 99 -19.55 -3.15 -6.97
N ASN A 100 -19.73 -3.71 -8.17
CA ASN A 100 -18.77 -3.63 -9.23
C ASN A 100 -18.61 -2.16 -9.68
N SER A 101 -19.61 -1.31 -9.45
CA SER A 101 -19.58 0.10 -9.84
C SER A 101 -18.49 0.86 -9.06
N GLY A 102 -18.36 0.62 -7.75
CA GLY A 102 -17.30 1.20 -6.94
C GLY A 102 -15.91 0.69 -7.33
N ARG A 103 -15.80 -0.60 -7.64
CA ARG A 103 -14.54 -1.20 -8.11
C ARG A 103 -14.16 -0.76 -9.51
N GLU A 104 -15.13 -0.68 -10.43
CA GLU A 104 -14.91 -0.18 -11.79
C GLU A 104 -14.49 1.28 -11.78
N ARG A 105 -15.11 2.10 -10.93
CA ARG A 105 -14.72 3.49 -10.72
C ARG A 105 -13.30 3.60 -10.18
N LEU A 106 -12.96 2.82 -9.15
CA LEU A 106 -11.60 2.80 -8.58
C LEU A 106 -10.56 2.39 -9.62
N LEU A 107 -10.86 1.40 -10.46
CA LEU A 107 -9.98 0.98 -11.55
C LEU A 107 -9.81 2.08 -12.60
N ALA A 108 -10.88 2.78 -12.97
CA ALA A 108 -10.83 3.88 -13.92
C ALA A 108 -10.03 5.07 -13.38
N GLU A 109 -10.24 5.43 -12.11
CA GLU A 109 -9.48 6.47 -11.41
C GLU A 109 -7.98 6.12 -11.32
N ALA A 110 -7.68 4.87 -10.94
CA ALA A 110 -6.29 4.38 -10.86
C ALA A 110 -5.60 4.36 -12.23
N GLN A 111 -6.34 3.98 -13.30
CA GLN A 111 -5.82 4.02 -14.67
C GLN A 111 -5.53 5.46 -15.10
N ALA A 112 -6.47 6.37 -14.88
CA ALA A 112 -6.29 7.79 -15.20
C ALA A 112 -5.09 8.39 -14.45
N GLU A 113 -4.87 7.99 -13.20
CA GLU A 113 -3.70 8.42 -12.42
C GLU A 113 -2.39 7.83 -12.97
N LEU A 114 -2.40 6.56 -13.39
CA LEU A 114 -1.25 5.92 -14.03
C LEU A 114 -0.90 6.62 -15.36
N ASP A 115 -1.90 6.96 -16.16
CA ASP A 115 -1.74 7.62 -17.45
C ASP A 115 -1.18 9.04 -17.31
N ARG A 116 -1.56 9.77 -16.26
CA ARG A 116 -1.04 11.11 -15.92
C ARG A 116 0.44 11.10 -15.52
N GLN A 117 0.98 9.95 -15.08
CA GLN A 117 2.41 9.90 -14.74
C GLN A 117 3.26 10.15 -15.98
N ILE A 118 4.19 11.10 -15.89
CA ILE A 118 5.10 11.45 -16.97
C ILE A 118 6.07 10.28 -17.20
N GLY A 119 6.34 9.96 -18.45
CA GLY A 119 7.23 8.87 -18.84
C GLY A 119 6.77 7.51 -18.32
N LEU A 120 7.68 6.77 -17.68
CA LEU A 120 7.44 5.48 -17.03
C LEU A 120 6.81 4.42 -17.97
N THR A 121 7.08 4.48 -19.27
CA THR A 121 6.47 3.60 -20.28
C THR A 121 6.64 2.11 -19.95
N ARG A 122 7.83 1.72 -19.48
CA ARG A 122 8.11 0.35 -19.06
C ARG A 122 7.26 -0.06 -17.85
N VAL A 123 7.17 0.79 -16.85
CA VAL A 123 6.36 0.59 -15.63
C VAL A 123 4.90 0.44 -15.98
N LYS A 124 4.35 1.35 -16.78
CA LYS A 124 2.96 1.31 -17.26
C LYS A 124 2.65 -0.01 -17.96
N ASN A 125 3.51 -0.45 -18.88
CA ASN A 125 3.36 -1.71 -19.58
C ASN A 125 3.42 -2.93 -18.65
N GLN A 126 4.29 -2.91 -17.64
CA GLN A 126 4.41 -4.00 -16.67
C GLN A 126 3.17 -4.09 -15.76
N ILE A 127 2.64 -2.95 -15.32
CA ILE A 127 1.41 -2.87 -14.53
C ILE A 127 0.21 -3.37 -15.34
N GLU A 128 0.08 -2.97 -16.60
CA GLU A 128 -1.00 -3.45 -17.48
C GLU A 128 -0.96 -4.97 -17.69
N ARG A 129 0.21 -5.54 -17.90
CA ARG A 129 0.37 -7.00 -18.01
C ARG A 129 -0.05 -7.70 -16.73
N TYR A 130 0.36 -7.17 -15.57
CA TYR A 130 -0.02 -7.72 -14.28
C TYR A 130 -1.54 -7.63 -14.06
N ARG A 131 -2.15 -6.48 -14.37
CA ARG A 131 -3.60 -6.25 -14.30
C ARG A 131 -4.37 -7.26 -15.15
N ALA A 132 -3.97 -7.41 -16.42
CA ALA A 132 -4.59 -8.35 -17.35
C ALA A 132 -4.48 -9.81 -16.88
N ALA A 133 -3.29 -10.22 -16.41
CA ALA A 133 -3.06 -11.56 -15.88
C ALA A 133 -3.94 -11.84 -14.65
N THR A 134 -4.02 -10.89 -13.72
CA THR A 134 -4.84 -10.99 -12.50
C THR A 134 -6.33 -11.07 -12.82
N LEU A 135 -6.81 -10.23 -13.74
CA LEU A 135 -8.20 -10.25 -14.20
C LEU A 135 -8.55 -11.61 -14.84
N MET A 136 -7.70 -12.11 -15.74
CA MET A 136 -7.93 -13.39 -16.41
C MET A 136 -7.86 -14.57 -15.44
N ALA A 137 -7.00 -14.53 -14.45
CA ALA A 137 -6.94 -15.55 -13.39
C ALA A 137 -8.27 -15.61 -12.63
N ARG A 138 -8.86 -14.46 -12.27
CA ARG A 138 -10.17 -14.40 -11.62
C ARG A 138 -11.31 -14.93 -12.52
N VAL A 139 -11.35 -14.50 -13.77
CA VAL A 139 -12.37 -14.98 -14.72
C VAL A 139 -12.32 -16.50 -14.90
N ARG A 140 -11.11 -17.06 -15.01
CA ARG A 140 -10.94 -18.53 -15.11
C ARG A 140 -11.35 -19.24 -13.83
N ALA A 141 -10.97 -18.71 -12.66
CA ALA A 141 -11.37 -19.27 -11.36
C ALA A 141 -12.90 -19.25 -11.19
N ALA A 142 -13.58 -18.17 -11.57
CA ALA A 142 -15.04 -18.07 -11.55
C ALA A 142 -15.74 -19.09 -12.46
N LYS A 143 -15.06 -19.56 -13.52
CA LYS A 143 -15.54 -20.64 -14.41
C LYS A 143 -15.13 -22.04 -13.93
N GLY A 144 -14.60 -22.18 -12.71
CA GLY A 144 -14.20 -23.47 -12.13
C GLY A 144 -12.90 -24.06 -12.70
N MET A 145 -12.14 -23.27 -13.47
CA MET A 145 -10.84 -23.71 -14.03
C MET A 145 -9.75 -23.68 -12.97
N LYS A 146 -8.82 -24.62 -13.03
CA LYS A 146 -7.59 -24.56 -12.23
C LYS A 146 -6.72 -23.41 -12.69
N VAL A 147 -6.42 -22.49 -11.81
CA VAL A 147 -5.59 -21.31 -12.10
C VAL A 147 -4.46 -21.24 -11.09
N ALA A 148 -3.23 -21.18 -11.58
CA ALA A 148 -2.12 -20.76 -10.74
C ALA A 148 -2.31 -19.27 -10.43
N GLN A 149 -2.44 -18.93 -9.15
CA GLN A 149 -2.52 -17.52 -8.76
C GLN A 149 -1.10 -16.91 -8.90
N PRO A 150 -0.95 -15.80 -9.64
CA PRO A 150 0.32 -15.10 -9.67
C PRO A 150 0.67 -14.60 -8.26
N SER A 151 1.97 -14.54 -7.96
CA SER A 151 2.41 -13.92 -6.70
C SER A 151 1.86 -12.50 -6.63
N LYS A 152 1.27 -12.17 -5.48
CA LYS A 152 0.72 -10.83 -5.22
C LYS A 152 1.81 -9.84 -4.82
N HIS A 153 2.94 -10.34 -4.31
CA HIS A 153 4.04 -9.50 -3.84
C HIS A 153 4.90 -9.02 -5.01
N MET A 154 5.40 -7.79 -4.90
CA MET A 154 6.12 -7.12 -5.99
C MET A 154 7.44 -6.54 -5.53
N ILE A 155 8.36 -6.41 -6.46
CA ILE A 155 9.63 -5.73 -6.31
C ILE A 155 9.61 -4.48 -7.20
N PHE A 156 9.93 -3.32 -6.62
CA PHE A 156 10.12 -2.07 -7.34
C PHE A 156 11.58 -1.69 -7.32
N THR A 157 12.25 -1.77 -8.47
CA THR A 157 13.66 -1.45 -8.57
C THR A 157 13.91 -0.24 -9.44
N GLY A 158 14.88 0.57 -9.07
CA GLY A 158 15.31 1.74 -9.83
C GLY A 158 15.86 2.87 -8.99
N PRO A 159 16.37 3.93 -9.63
CA PRO A 159 16.96 5.10 -8.97
C PRO A 159 15.98 5.83 -8.05
N PRO A 160 16.47 6.65 -7.11
CA PRO A 160 15.63 7.47 -6.26
C PRO A 160 14.91 8.55 -7.08
N GLY A 161 13.73 8.95 -6.60
CA GLY A 161 12.93 10.00 -7.22
C GLY A 161 12.28 9.63 -8.57
N THR A 162 12.23 8.34 -8.93
CA THR A 162 11.57 7.85 -10.14
C THR A 162 10.09 7.48 -9.95
N GLY A 163 9.48 7.88 -8.82
CA GLY A 163 8.04 7.71 -8.59
C GLY A 163 7.62 6.36 -8.01
N LYS A 164 8.53 5.55 -7.45
CA LYS A 164 8.21 4.21 -6.90
C LYS A 164 7.05 4.24 -5.90
N THR A 165 7.08 5.15 -4.94
CA THR A 165 6.02 5.27 -3.92
C THR A 165 4.68 5.74 -4.53
N THR A 166 4.73 6.67 -5.48
CA THR A 166 3.53 7.15 -6.19
C THR A 166 2.87 6.00 -6.95
N ILE A 167 3.65 5.24 -7.69
CA ILE A 167 3.17 4.06 -8.43
C ILE A 167 2.69 2.95 -7.48
N ALA A 168 3.31 2.76 -6.32
CA ALA A 168 2.83 1.79 -5.32
C ALA A 168 1.41 2.13 -4.85
N ARG A 169 1.09 3.42 -4.72
CA ARG A 169 -0.25 3.91 -4.36
C ARG A 169 -1.27 3.64 -5.48
N VAL A 170 -0.88 3.88 -6.72
CA VAL A 170 -1.70 3.54 -7.90
C VAL A 170 -1.95 2.03 -7.98
N VAL A 171 -0.91 1.21 -7.75
CA VAL A 171 -1.02 -0.25 -7.73
C VAL A 171 -1.94 -0.73 -6.61
N ALA A 172 -1.91 -0.12 -5.42
CA ALA A 172 -2.84 -0.45 -4.33
C ALA A 172 -4.30 -0.20 -4.77
N ASN A 173 -4.58 0.91 -5.45
CA ASN A 173 -5.90 1.20 -6.00
C ASN A 173 -6.32 0.16 -7.05
N ILE A 174 -5.43 -0.20 -7.97
CA ILE A 174 -5.68 -1.25 -8.97
C ILE A 174 -5.98 -2.59 -8.30
N LEU A 175 -5.19 -3.00 -7.31
CA LEU A 175 -5.38 -4.26 -6.58
C LEU A 175 -6.72 -4.30 -5.83
N ALA A 176 -7.12 -3.19 -5.21
CA ALA A 176 -8.42 -3.06 -4.54
C ALA A 176 -9.57 -3.13 -5.56
N GLY A 177 -9.48 -2.41 -6.67
CA GLY A 177 -10.45 -2.47 -7.75
C GLY A 177 -10.56 -3.86 -8.38
N LEU A 178 -9.45 -4.59 -8.51
CA LEU A 178 -9.45 -6.00 -8.90
C LEU A 178 -9.93 -6.94 -7.78
N GLY A 179 -10.13 -6.46 -6.55
CA GLY A 179 -10.53 -7.27 -5.40
C GLY A 179 -9.46 -8.27 -4.95
N VAL A 180 -8.19 -7.96 -5.18
CA VAL A 180 -7.04 -8.72 -4.66
C VAL A 180 -6.79 -8.39 -3.20
N ILE A 181 -7.05 -7.14 -2.82
CA ILE A 181 -7.05 -6.61 -1.46
C ILE A 181 -8.41 -6.00 -1.14
N ALA A 182 -8.71 -5.84 0.15
CA ALA A 182 -9.99 -5.35 0.62
C ALA A 182 -10.15 -3.83 0.44
N GLU A 183 -9.07 -3.07 0.67
CA GLU A 183 -9.07 -1.61 0.72
C GLU A 183 -7.92 -1.04 -0.13
N PRO A 184 -8.09 0.15 -0.75
CA PRO A 184 -7.03 0.84 -1.49
C PRO A 184 -6.05 1.52 -0.51
N LYS A 185 -5.48 0.74 0.40
CA LYS A 185 -4.64 1.19 1.50
C LYS A 185 -3.18 0.89 1.20
N LEU A 186 -2.32 1.88 1.35
CA LEU A 186 -0.87 1.74 1.32
C LEU A 186 -0.27 2.17 2.65
N VAL A 187 0.48 1.28 3.29
CA VAL A 187 1.28 1.59 4.49
C VAL A 187 2.74 1.70 4.05
N GLU A 188 3.25 2.92 4.04
CA GLU A 188 4.63 3.22 3.68
C GLU A 188 5.55 3.03 4.89
N THR A 189 6.60 2.25 4.70
CA THR A 189 7.52 1.87 5.77
C THR A 189 8.96 1.86 5.30
N SER A 190 9.87 1.90 6.26
CA SER A 190 11.30 1.80 6.07
C SER A 190 11.90 0.98 7.23
N ARG A 191 13.21 0.71 7.22
CA ARG A 191 13.88 -0.06 8.29
C ARG A 191 13.47 0.36 9.71
N LYS A 192 13.33 1.67 9.98
CA LYS A 192 12.98 2.20 11.32
C LYS A 192 11.64 1.69 11.85
N ASP A 193 10.73 1.27 10.97
CA ASP A 193 9.39 0.83 11.33
C ASP A 193 9.35 -0.67 11.70
N PHE A 194 10.45 -1.39 11.46
CA PHE A 194 10.60 -2.83 11.69
C PHE A 194 11.60 -3.14 12.81
N VAL A 195 12.73 -2.45 12.78
CA VAL A 195 13.85 -2.74 13.69
C VAL A 195 13.69 -1.95 14.99
N ALA A 196 13.89 -2.62 16.11
CA ALA A 196 13.90 -2.06 17.45
C ALA A 196 15.35 -1.96 18.00
N GLU A 197 15.50 -1.32 19.15
CA GLU A 197 16.80 -1.12 19.81
C GLU A 197 17.22 -2.30 20.70
N TYR A 198 16.25 -3.13 21.11
CA TYR A 198 16.48 -4.24 22.04
C TYR A 198 16.11 -5.58 21.41
N GLU A 199 16.83 -6.63 21.82
CA GLU A 199 16.61 -8.01 21.36
C GLU A 199 15.17 -8.48 21.66
N GLY A 200 14.54 -9.19 20.70
CA GLY A 200 13.16 -9.69 20.81
C GLY A 200 12.06 -8.66 20.53
N GLN A 201 12.40 -7.38 20.38
CA GLN A 201 11.40 -6.34 20.12
C GLN A 201 11.16 -6.08 18.62
N SER A 202 12.10 -6.44 17.76
CA SER A 202 11.95 -6.27 16.30
C SER A 202 10.82 -7.11 15.75
N ALA A 203 10.64 -8.36 16.22
CA ALA A 203 9.52 -9.21 15.82
C ALA A 203 8.16 -8.60 16.20
N VAL A 204 8.02 -8.09 17.43
CA VAL A 204 6.78 -7.45 17.90
C VAL A 204 6.47 -6.18 17.10
N LYS A 205 7.47 -5.34 16.86
CA LYS A 205 7.34 -4.11 16.10
C LYS A 205 6.96 -4.40 14.65
N THR A 206 7.62 -5.38 14.03
CA THR A 206 7.32 -5.85 12.68
C THR A 206 5.89 -6.38 12.57
N ALA A 207 5.46 -7.23 13.50
CA ALA A 207 4.09 -7.75 13.51
C ALA A 207 3.05 -6.61 13.59
N LYS A 208 3.26 -5.63 14.47
CA LYS A 208 2.39 -4.46 14.61
C LYS A 208 2.33 -3.62 13.33
N THR A 209 3.47 -3.41 12.67
CA THR A 209 3.53 -2.68 11.39
C THR A 209 2.78 -3.42 10.30
N ILE A 210 2.92 -4.75 10.22
CA ILE A 210 2.18 -5.58 9.27
C ILE A 210 0.68 -5.56 9.56
N ASP A 211 0.25 -5.61 10.83
CA ASP A 211 -1.15 -5.54 11.22
C ASP A 211 -1.83 -4.25 10.71
N GLN A 212 -1.09 -3.15 10.65
CA GLN A 212 -1.58 -1.90 10.08
C GLN A 212 -1.82 -1.99 8.57
N ALA A 213 -1.12 -2.88 7.86
CA ALA A 213 -1.22 -3.04 6.41
C ALA A 213 -2.21 -4.15 5.98
N LEU A 214 -2.77 -4.90 6.93
CA LEU A 214 -3.71 -5.97 6.61
C LEU A 214 -4.94 -5.41 5.86
N GLY A 215 -5.34 -6.14 4.85
CA GLY A 215 -6.40 -5.73 3.91
C GLY A 215 -5.91 -4.84 2.76
N GLY A 216 -4.65 -4.41 2.78
CA GLY A 216 -4.04 -3.49 1.84
C GLY A 216 -2.63 -3.88 1.38
N VAL A 217 -1.80 -2.89 1.16
CA VAL A 217 -0.40 -3.01 0.70
C VAL A 217 0.55 -2.49 1.75
N LEU A 218 1.56 -3.29 2.08
CA LEU A 218 2.75 -2.88 2.83
C LEU A 218 3.86 -2.53 1.84
N PHE A 219 4.26 -1.27 1.81
CA PHE A 219 5.36 -0.78 0.99
C PHE A 219 6.60 -0.57 1.85
N ILE A 220 7.69 -1.25 1.52
CA ILE A 220 8.96 -1.17 2.26
C ILE A 220 9.99 -0.49 1.36
N ASP A 221 10.26 0.78 1.64
CA ASP A 221 11.28 1.52 0.90
C ASP A 221 12.67 1.17 1.44
N GLU A 222 13.66 1.13 0.53
CA GLU A 222 15.03 0.74 0.83
C GLU A 222 15.11 -0.59 1.62
N ALA A 223 14.33 -1.60 1.17
CA ALA A 223 14.17 -2.87 1.88
C ALA A 223 15.49 -3.60 2.17
N TYR A 224 16.52 -3.40 1.34
CA TYR A 224 17.87 -3.91 1.57
C TYR A 224 18.47 -3.42 2.91
N ALA A 225 18.01 -2.28 3.42
CA ALA A 225 18.45 -1.76 4.70
C ALA A 225 18.06 -2.67 5.88
N LEU A 226 17.07 -3.56 5.72
CA LEU A 226 16.70 -4.53 6.76
C LEU A 226 17.84 -5.52 7.05
N VAL A 227 18.67 -5.84 6.05
CA VAL A 227 19.74 -6.87 6.14
C VAL A 227 21.12 -6.24 5.97
N GLN A 228 21.36 -5.10 6.63
CA GLN A 228 22.68 -4.46 6.60
C GLN A 228 23.70 -5.28 7.39
N GLU A 229 24.89 -5.47 6.81
CA GLU A 229 26.04 -5.96 7.54
C GLU A 229 26.62 -4.81 8.38
N ARG A 230 26.83 -5.06 9.66
CA ARG A 230 27.55 -4.18 10.57
C ARG A 230 28.81 -4.91 11.04
N ASP A 231 29.98 -4.35 10.79
CA ASP A 231 31.27 -4.93 11.17
C ASP A 231 31.50 -6.37 10.64
N GLY A 232 31.04 -6.66 9.41
CA GLY A 232 31.15 -7.98 8.77
C GLY A 232 30.21 -9.04 9.35
N ARG A 233 29.21 -8.64 10.14
CA ARG A 233 28.17 -9.51 10.68
C ARG A 233 26.80 -9.01 10.25
N THR A 234 25.92 -9.95 9.91
CA THR A 234 24.51 -9.64 9.63
C THR A 234 23.86 -9.04 10.89
N ASP A 235 23.15 -7.94 10.74
CA ASP A 235 22.42 -7.34 11.85
C ASP A 235 21.32 -8.27 12.36
N PRO A 236 21.40 -8.80 13.60
CA PRO A 236 20.43 -9.75 14.13
C PRO A 236 19.03 -9.16 14.27
N PHE A 237 18.90 -7.87 14.53
CA PHE A 237 17.61 -7.20 14.65
C PHE A 237 16.89 -7.08 13.30
N GLY A 238 17.64 -6.82 12.24
CA GLY A 238 17.11 -6.80 10.89
C GLY A 238 16.71 -8.20 10.41
N GLN A 239 17.51 -9.22 10.77
CA GLN A 239 17.16 -10.61 10.45
C GLN A 239 15.88 -11.06 11.16
N GLU A 240 15.71 -10.75 12.46
CA GLU A 240 14.48 -11.02 13.23
C GLU A 240 13.25 -10.38 12.58
N ALA A 241 13.39 -9.13 12.13
CA ALA A 241 12.33 -8.42 11.42
C ALA A 241 11.97 -9.12 10.10
N LEU A 242 12.98 -9.53 9.32
CA LEU A 242 12.80 -10.21 8.06
C LEU A 242 12.14 -11.58 8.20
N ASP A 243 12.56 -12.38 9.18
CA ASP A 243 11.98 -13.70 9.46
C ASP A 243 10.50 -13.57 9.86
N THR A 244 10.16 -12.56 10.67
CA THR A 244 8.79 -12.23 11.03
C THR A 244 7.97 -11.81 9.80
N LEU A 245 8.54 -10.98 8.93
CA LEU A 245 7.89 -10.55 7.69
C LEU A 245 7.58 -11.76 6.79
N LEU A 246 8.54 -12.67 6.59
CA LEU A 246 8.36 -13.87 5.77
C LEU A 246 7.27 -14.79 6.32
N ALA A 247 7.23 -15.02 7.63
CA ALA A 247 6.19 -15.80 8.27
C ALA A 247 4.81 -15.19 8.07
N ARG A 248 4.68 -13.87 8.22
CA ARG A 248 3.42 -13.15 8.05
C ARG A 248 2.98 -13.07 6.59
N MET A 249 3.90 -12.95 5.63
CA MET A 249 3.58 -13.03 4.20
C MET A 249 2.93 -14.36 3.81
N GLU A 250 3.31 -15.47 4.45
CA GLU A 250 2.68 -16.75 4.24
C GLU A 250 1.33 -16.87 4.96
N ASN A 251 1.29 -16.51 6.24
CA ASN A 251 0.09 -16.65 7.07
C ASN A 251 -1.05 -15.72 6.62
N ASP A 252 -0.69 -14.52 6.16
CA ASP A 252 -1.65 -13.48 5.74
C ASP A 252 -1.75 -13.33 4.21
N ARG A 253 -1.29 -14.32 3.45
CA ARG A 253 -1.19 -14.30 1.98
C ARG A 253 -2.48 -13.88 1.26
N ASP A 254 -3.65 -14.10 1.87
CA ASP A 254 -4.94 -13.77 1.26
C ASP A 254 -5.35 -12.30 1.46
N ARG A 255 -4.75 -11.61 2.44
CA ARG A 255 -5.14 -10.27 2.87
C ARG A 255 -3.98 -9.28 2.99
N LEU A 256 -2.77 -9.66 2.57
CA LEU A 256 -1.59 -8.79 2.59
C LEU A 256 -0.86 -8.85 1.25
N VAL A 257 -0.58 -7.69 0.69
CA VAL A 257 0.37 -7.53 -0.42
C VAL A 257 1.58 -6.78 0.09
N VAL A 258 2.78 -7.27 -0.21
CA VAL A 258 4.04 -6.62 0.13
C VAL A 258 4.72 -6.15 -1.14
N ILE A 259 5.15 -4.89 -1.15
CA ILE A 259 5.99 -4.29 -2.19
C ILE A 259 7.30 -3.89 -1.53
N ILE A 260 8.41 -4.47 -1.98
CA ILE A 260 9.75 -4.03 -1.56
C ILE A 260 10.34 -3.13 -2.63
N ALA A 261 10.98 -2.04 -2.23
CA ALA A 261 11.58 -1.07 -3.14
C ALA A 261 13.05 -0.81 -2.80
N GLY A 262 13.83 -0.47 -3.83
CA GLY A 262 15.24 -0.10 -3.68
C GLY A 262 16.00 -0.07 -4.99
N TYR A 263 17.31 0.09 -4.91
CA TYR A 263 18.20 -0.05 -6.07
C TYR A 263 18.26 -1.49 -6.54
N SER A 264 18.39 -1.69 -7.86
CA SER A 264 18.39 -3.04 -8.45
C SER A 264 19.48 -3.94 -7.85
N SER A 265 20.72 -3.45 -7.75
CA SER A 265 21.86 -4.21 -7.18
C SER A 265 21.65 -4.59 -5.72
N ASP A 266 21.06 -3.71 -4.93
CA ASP A 266 20.90 -3.91 -3.51
C ASP A 266 19.72 -4.86 -3.21
N ILE A 267 18.64 -4.75 -4.00
CA ILE A 267 17.53 -5.70 -3.96
C ILE A 267 17.97 -7.09 -4.45
N ASP A 268 18.77 -7.18 -5.50
CA ASP A 268 19.27 -8.46 -5.97
C ASP A 268 20.12 -9.16 -4.90
N ARG A 269 21.00 -8.41 -4.21
CA ARG A 269 21.76 -8.92 -3.05
C ARG A 269 20.85 -9.39 -1.92
N LEU A 270 19.80 -8.62 -1.59
CA LEU A 270 18.81 -9.02 -0.59
C LEU A 270 18.13 -10.34 -0.94
N LEU A 271 17.77 -10.54 -2.21
CA LEU A 271 17.12 -11.76 -2.69
C LEU A 271 18.07 -12.96 -2.75
N GLU A 272 19.37 -12.72 -3.00
CA GLU A 272 20.40 -13.76 -3.00
C GLU A 272 20.68 -14.28 -1.59
N THR A 273 20.64 -13.42 -0.60
CA THR A 273 20.86 -13.81 0.81
C THR A 273 19.69 -14.53 1.44
N ASN A 274 18.49 -14.50 0.81
CA ASN A 274 17.30 -15.12 1.38
C ASN A 274 16.39 -15.76 0.32
N GLU A 275 16.49 -17.10 0.18
CA GLU A 275 15.67 -17.87 -0.74
C GLU A 275 14.15 -17.74 -0.49
N GLY A 276 13.76 -17.54 0.77
CA GLY A 276 12.38 -17.32 1.17
C GLY A 276 11.77 -16.07 0.56
N LEU A 277 12.54 -14.98 0.48
CA LEU A 277 12.13 -13.77 -0.24
C LEU A 277 12.03 -14.03 -1.74
N ARG A 278 13.05 -14.64 -2.33
CA ARG A 278 13.11 -14.89 -3.77
C ARG A 278 11.91 -15.68 -4.29
N SER A 279 11.45 -16.68 -3.53
CA SER A 279 10.30 -17.50 -3.92
C SER A 279 8.96 -16.76 -3.84
N ARG A 280 8.84 -15.73 -3.01
CA ARG A 280 7.59 -14.99 -2.79
C ARG A 280 7.43 -13.78 -3.71
N PHE A 281 8.52 -13.22 -4.20
CA PHE A 281 8.53 -12.03 -5.06
C PHE A 281 8.77 -12.41 -6.53
N ALA A 282 7.71 -12.78 -7.26
CA ALA A 282 7.81 -13.16 -8.66
C ALA A 282 7.63 -11.99 -9.65
N THR A 283 7.01 -10.88 -9.20
CA THR A 283 6.72 -9.73 -10.05
C THR A 283 7.72 -8.61 -9.78
N ARG A 284 8.48 -8.21 -10.80
CA ARG A 284 9.41 -7.08 -10.73
C ARG A 284 8.95 -5.95 -11.66
N ILE A 285 8.86 -4.75 -11.10
CA ILE A 285 8.59 -3.50 -11.82
C ILE A 285 9.88 -2.67 -11.80
N GLU A 286 10.37 -2.34 -12.98
CA GLU A 286 11.65 -1.66 -13.15
C GLU A 286 11.42 -0.21 -13.55
N PHE A 287 11.95 0.69 -12.74
CA PHE A 287 11.89 2.14 -12.93
C PHE A 287 13.20 2.60 -13.56
N ASP A 288 13.11 3.12 -14.76
CA ASP A 288 14.25 3.70 -15.47
C ASP A 288 14.50 5.15 -14.98
N THR A 289 15.72 5.65 -15.19
CA THR A 289 16.05 7.06 -15.05
C THR A 289 15.21 7.86 -16.03
N TYR A 290 14.63 8.97 -15.60
CA TYR A 290 13.92 9.89 -16.49
C TYR A 290 14.87 10.51 -17.52
N SER A 291 14.38 10.73 -18.72
CA SER A 291 15.09 11.56 -19.70
C SER A 291 15.09 13.04 -19.27
N PRO A 292 16.03 13.86 -19.77
CA PRO A 292 15.99 15.29 -19.53
C PRO A 292 14.68 15.98 -19.92
N GLU A 293 14.07 15.51 -21.00
CA GLU A 293 12.78 16.00 -21.51
C GLU A 293 11.62 15.62 -20.55
N GLU A 294 11.58 14.39 -20.06
CA GLU A 294 10.60 13.95 -19.04
C GLU A 294 10.77 14.73 -17.73
N LEU A 295 12.01 15.02 -17.33
CA LEU A 295 12.28 15.84 -16.14
C LEU A 295 11.80 17.28 -16.30
N LEU A 296 11.93 17.87 -17.50
CA LEU A 296 11.38 19.19 -17.79
C LEU A 296 9.86 19.19 -17.73
N GLU A 297 9.19 18.15 -18.25
CA GLU A 297 7.74 18.00 -18.11
C GLU A 297 7.32 17.90 -16.63
N ILE A 298 8.09 17.14 -15.83
CA ILE A 298 7.86 17.05 -14.37
C ILE A 298 8.04 18.41 -13.70
N ALA A 299 9.09 19.17 -14.08
CA ALA A 299 9.34 20.51 -13.56
C ALA A 299 8.17 21.47 -13.88
N ASN A 300 7.65 21.42 -15.10
CA ASN A 300 6.50 22.23 -15.50
C ASN A 300 5.23 21.88 -14.68
N VAL A 301 4.98 20.57 -14.42
CA VAL A 301 3.85 20.15 -13.59
C VAL A 301 4.02 20.62 -12.14
N ILE A 302 5.23 20.58 -11.60
CA ILE A 302 5.52 21.05 -10.24
C ILE A 302 5.33 22.57 -10.17
N ALA A 303 5.91 23.34 -11.11
CA ALA A 303 5.76 24.79 -11.16
C ALA A 303 4.29 25.22 -11.28
N ALA A 304 3.53 24.56 -12.17
CA ALA A 304 2.10 24.85 -12.35
C ALA A 304 1.26 24.55 -11.10
N ALA A 305 1.65 23.58 -10.26
CA ALA A 305 0.96 23.29 -9.01
C ALA A 305 1.10 24.41 -7.97
N ASP A 306 2.18 25.20 -8.07
CA ASP A 306 2.49 26.35 -7.20
C ASP A 306 2.24 27.70 -7.93
N ASP A 307 1.35 27.69 -8.94
CA ASP A 307 1.01 28.85 -9.77
C ASP A 307 2.22 29.54 -10.42
N SER A 308 3.31 28.80 -10.64
CA SER A 308 4.52 29.25 -11.30
C SER A 308 4.62 28.75 -12.74
N ALA A 309 5.34 29.44 -13.60
CA ALA A 309 5.55 29.08 -15.00
C ALA A 309 7.00 29.34 -15.43
N LEU A 310 7.63 28.36 -16.08
CA LEU A 310 8.97 28.50 -16.63
C LEU A 310 8.88 29.24 -17.98
N THR A 311 9.72 30.27 -18.16
CA THR A 311 9.92 30.85 -19.50
C THR A 311 10.62 29.87 -20.42
N ALA A 312 10.59 30.12 -21.72
CA ALA A 312 11.33 29.31 -22.71
C ALA A 312 12.83 29.26 -22.39
N GLU A 313 13.42 30.36 -21.92
CA GLU A 313 14.83 30.44 -21.51
C GLU A 313 15.10 29.62 -20.26
N ALA A 314 14.22 29.69 -19.25
CA ALA A 314 14.34 28.88 -18.03
C ALA A 314 14.23 27.36 -18.35
N ALA A 315 13.30 26.98 -19.22
CA ALA A 315 13.14 25.61 -19.69
C ALA A 315 14.39 25.10 -20.44
N GLU A 316 14.98 25.93 -21.30
CA GLU A 316 16.23 25.58 -22.02
C GLU A 316 17.40 25.41 -21.04
N ASN A 317 17.57 26.33 -20.06
CA ASN A 317 18.60 26.22 -19.04
C ASN A 317 18.43 24.94 -18.20
N PHE A 318 17.20 24.62 -17.80
CA PHE A 318 16.89 23.37 -17.09
C PHE A 318 17.27 22.14 -17.94
N LEU A 319 16.85 22.11 -19.21
CA LEU A 319 17.09 20.99 -20.10
C LEU A 319 18.60 20.76 -20.33
N GLN A 320 19.37 21.81 -20.53
CA GLN A 320 20.82 21.73 -20.66
C GLN A 320 21.49 21.21 -19.40
N ALA A 321 21.09 21.66 -18.22
CA ALA A 321 21.60 21.20 -16.95
C ALA A 321 21.29 19.70 -16.73
N ALA A 322 20.07 19.25 -17.04
CA ALA A 322 19.68 17.85 -16.95
C ALA A 322 20.48 16.96 -17.94
N LYS A 323 20.70 17.42 -19.19
CA LYS A 323 21.55 16.71 -20.18
C LYS A 323 23.01 16.58 -19.75
N GLN A 324 23.55 17.59 -19.10
CA GLN A 324 24.91 17.51 -18.53
C GLN A 324 25.00 16.43 -17.44
N LEU A 325 24.00 16.35 -16.54
CA LEU A 325 23.97 15.33 -15.50
C LEU A 325 23.71 13.92 -16.06
N GLU A 326 22.93 13.80 -17.12
CA GLU A 326 22.70 12.50 -17.77
C GLU A 326 23.98 11.90 -18.32
N GLN A 327 24.88 12.73 -18.89
CA GLN A 327 26.15 12.32 -19.51
C GLN A 327 27.27 12.09 -18.49
N ARG A 328 27.13 12.59 -17.28
CA ARG A 328 28.15 12.53 -16.23
C ARG A 328 27.97 11.31 -15.32
N MET A 329 29.10 10.70 -14.94
CA MET A 329 29.12 9.65 -13.92
C MET A 329 29.68 10.19 -12.61
N LEU A 330 29.01 9.90 -11.50
CA LEU A 330 29.43 10.21 -10.15
C LEU A 330 29.46 8.91 -9.34
N ARG A 331 30.59 8.56 -8.74
CA ARG A 331 30.73 7.33 -7.93
C ARG A 331 30.22 6.05 -8.61
N GLY A 332 30.44 5.92 -9.93
CA GLY A 332 29.99 4.77 -10.71
C GLY A 332 28.50 4.74 -11.03
N ARG A 333 27.75 5.81 -10.74
CA ARG A 333 26.33 5.98 -11.06
C ARG A 333 26.15 7.20 -11.97
N ARG A 334 25.05 7.25 -12.74
CA ARG A 334 24.71 8.46 -13.49
C ARG A 334 24.51 9.62 -12.53
N ALA A 335 25.04 10.80 -12.83
CA ALA A 335 24.91 11.96 -11.96
C ALA A 335 23.42 12.34 -11.76
N LEU A 336 22.57 12.13 -12.74
CA LEU A 336 21.13 12.34 -12.66
C LEU A 336 20.47 11.43 -11.62
N ASP A 337 20.92 10.17 -11.48
CA ASP A 337 20.44 9.26 -10.44
C ASP A 337 20.91 9.68 -9.05
N VAL A 338 22.13 10.21 -8.93
CA VAL A 338 22.66 10.78 -7.69
C VAL A 338 21.91 12.04 -7.30
N ALA A 339 21.54 12.87 -8.26
CA ALA A 339 20.72 14.08 -8.06
C ALA A 339 19.27 13.73 -7.66
N GLY A 340 18.80 12.52 -7.98
CA GLY A 340 17.51 12.01 -7.52
C GLY A 340 16.35 12.22 -8.48
N ASN A 341 16.60 12.33 -9.80
CA ASN A 341 15.57 12.35 -10.83
C ASN A 341 14.47 13.40 -10.56
N GLY A 342 13.21 13.00 -10.34
CA GLY A 342 12.12 13.93 -10.06
C GLY A 342 12.34 14.79 -8.79
N ARG A 343 13.17 14.33 -7.83
CA ARG A 343 13.57 15.19 -6.69
C ARG A 343 14.47 16.33 -7.16
N TYR A 344 15.34 16.07 -8.15
CA TYR A 344 16.17 17.12 -8.76
C TYR A 344 15.30 18.16 -9.46
N ALA A 345 14.30 17.74 -10.25
CA ALA A 345 13.37 18.65 -10.88
C ALA A 345 12.65 19.54 -9.84
N ARG A 346 12.17 18.95 -8.76
CA ARG A 346 11.54 19.68 -7.64
C ARG A 346 12.49 20.67 -7.00
N GLN A 347 13.71 20.27 -6.66
CA GLN A 347 14.70 21.14 -6.04
C GLN A 347 15.05 22.34 -6.92
N LEU A 348 15.15 22.15 -8.24
CA LEU A 348 15.40 23.26 -9.16
C LEU A 348 14.23 24.22 -9.24
N VAL A 349 13.00 23.73 -9.31
CA VAL A 349 11.80 24.59 -9.32
C VAL A 349 11.74 25.40 -8.02
N GLU A 350 11.81 24.75 -6.85
CA GLU A 350 11.75 25.41 -5.54
C GLU A 350 12.87 26.46 -5.38
N ALA A 351 14.11 26.15 -5.82
CA ALA A 351 15.21 27.10 -5.78
C ALA A 351 15.01 28.26 -6.76
N SER A 352 14.47 28.01 -7.95
CA SER A 352 14.18 29.04 -8.96
C SER A 352 13.06 29.99 -8.50
N GLU A 353 12.06 29.47 -7.81
CA GLU A 353 11.02 30.29 -7.19
C GLU A 353 11.60 31.24 -6.12
N GLN A 354 12.52 30.74 -5.29
CA GLN A 354 13.23 31.58 -4.33
C GLN A 354 14.06 32.68 -5.01
N CYS A 355 14.75 32.34 -6.13
CA CYS A 355 15.51 33.36 -6.91
C CYS A 355 14.55 34.39 -7.52
N ARG A 356 13.43 33.98 -8.09
CA ARG A 356 12.35 34.85 -8.58
C ARG A 356 11.89 35.80 -7.48
N ASP A 357 11.55 35.26 -6.31
CA ASP A 357 11.03 36.05 -5.20
C ASP A 357 12.05 37.07 -4.70
N MET A 358 13.34 36.70 -4.64
CA MET A 358 14.43 37.62 -4.32
C MET A 358 14.58 38.73 -5.37
N ARG A 359 14.47 38.41 -6.66
CA ARG A 359 14.50 39.37 -7.77
C ARG A 359 13.31 40.33 -7.70
N LEU A 360 12.10 39.83 -7.46
CA LEU A 360 10.88 40.62 -7.37
C LEU A 360 10.86 41.54 -6.12
N ALA A 361 11.40 41.07 -4.99
CA ALA A 361 11.49 41.84 -3.77
C ALA A 361 12.39 43.10 -3.89
N GLN A 362 13.22 43.17 -4.93
CA GLN A 362 14.05 44.35 -5.21
C GLN A 362 13.32 45.42 -6.04
N VAL A 363 12.11 45.16 -6.52
CA VAL A 363 11.32 46.15 -7.26
C VAL A 363 10.80 47.21 -6.29
N LEU A 364 10.96 48.50 -6.67
CA LEU A 364 10.64 49.62 -5.80
C LEU A 364 9.15 49.73 -5.41
N ASP A 365 8.25 49.18 -6.22
CA ASP A 365 6.83 49.21 -5.97
C ASP A 365 6.24 47.80 -6.26
N ILE A 366 6.23 46.97 -5.24
CA ILE A 366 5.79 45.56 -5.32
C ILE A 366 4.31 45.46 -5.67
N ASP A 367 3.48 46.43 -5.26
CA ASP A 367 2.04 46.44 -5.52
C ASP A 367 1.69 46.67 -7.00
N THR A 368 2.68 47.04 -7.82
CA THR A 368 2.50 47.22 -9.28
C THR A 368 2.83 45.97 -10.11
N LEU A 369 3.28 44.91 -9.46
CA LEU A 369 3.55 43.65 -10.16
C LEU A 369 2.26 43.01 -10.62
N ASP A 370 2.18 42.70 -11.92
CA ASP A 370 1.10 41.90 -12.49
C ASP A 370 1.24 40.40 -12.17
N GLU A 371 0.15 39.64 -12.33
CA GLU A 371 0.11 38.21 -12.04
C GLU A 371 1.12 37.42 -12.88
N ASP A 372 1.34 37.80 -14.13
CA ASP A 372 2.26 37.09 -15.03
C ASP A 372 3.69 37.19 -14.52
N ARG A 373 4.12 38.39 -14.07
CA ARG A 373 5.43 38.57 -13.46
C ARG A 373 5.64 37.85 -12.16
N LEU A 374 4.58 37.71 -11.36
CA LEU A 374 4.62 36.95 -10.11
C LEU A 374 4.78 35.45 -10.35
N ARG A 375 4.21 34.92 -11.45
CA ARG A 375 4.30 33.51 -11.84
C ARG A 375 5.58 33.15 -12.56
N GLU A 376 6.17 34.10 -13.29
CA GLU A 376 7.24 33.84 -14.25
C GLU A 376 8.61 33.58 -13.59
N ILE A 377 9.11 32.35 -13.78
CA ILE A 377 10.50 31.95 -13.49
C ILE A 377 11.29 32.16 -14.78
N ASN A 378 12.20 33.14 -14.78
CA ASN A 378 12.98 33.48 -15.97
C ASN A 378 14.31 32.70 -16.05
N GLY A 379 15.06 32.91 -17.15
CA GLY A 379 16.34 32.24 -17.38
C GLY A 379 17.40 32.50 -16.33
N SER A 380 17.45 33.72 -15.77
CA SER A 380 18.43 34.10 -14.70
C SER A 380 18.08 33.40 -13.37
N ASP A 381 16.81 33.37 -13.00
CA ASP A 381 16.33 32.64 -11.78
C ASP A 381 16.74 31.17 -11.83
N MET A 382 16.47 30.53 -12.98
CA MET A 382 16.83 29.13 -13.20
C MET A 382 18.34 28.89 -13.22
N ALA A 383 19.14 29.79 -13.84
CA ALA A 383 20.57 29.64 -13.90
C ALA A 383 21.21 29.74 -12.49
N GLU A 384 20.74 30.67 -11.65
CA GLU A 384 21.19 30.82 -10.27
C GLU A 384 20.83 29.59 -9.43
N ALA A 385 19.60 29.07 -9.58
CA ALA A 385 19.15 27.85 -8.93
C ALA A 385 20.01 26.64 -9.32
N ILE A 386 20.31 26.48 -10.63
CA ILE A 386 21.18 25.41 -11.12
C ILE A 386 22.57 25.52 -10.48
N ALA A 387 23.16 26.69 -10.42
CA ALA A 387 24.46 26.88 -9.81
C ALA A 387 24.47 26.48 -8.33
N ALA A 388 23.43 26.84 -7.57
CA ALA A 388 23.30 26.53 -6.16
C ALA A 388 23.11 25.01 -5.95
N VAL A 389 22.20 24.36 -6.69
CA VAL A 389 21.93 22.93 -6.56
C VAL A 389 23.13 22.09 -7.00
N HIS A 390 23.82 22.46 -8.08
CA HIS A 390 25.00 21.75 -8.54
C HIS A 390 26.21 21.90 -7.62
N ALA A 391 26.37 23.06 -6.93
CA ALA A 391 27.39 23.23 -5.90
C ALA A 391 27.23 22.19 -4.77
N HIS A 392 25.99 21.92 -4.34
CA HIS A 392 25.70 20.90 -3.35
C HIS A 392 25.93 19.46 -3.85
N LEU A 393 25.70 19.18 -5.13
CA LEU A 393 26.01 17.88 -5.73
C LEU A 393 27.52 17.63 -5.81
N ASN A 394 28.29 18.65 -6.19
CA ASN A 394 29.74 18.56 -6.30
C ASN A 394 30.45 18.43 -4.94
N MET A 395 29.90 19.01 -3.85
CA MET A 395 30.46 18.83 -2.50
C MET A 395 30.24 17.42 -1.92
N ARG A 396 29.46 16.56 -2.59
CA ARG A 396 29.24 15.16 -2.21
C ARG A 396 30.17 14.19 -2.94
N GLU A 397 31.11 14.67 -3.75
CA GLU A 397 32.21 13.89 -4.33
C GLU A 397 33.26 13.55 -3.25
#